data_c01e251af496875cbc0cc2a5b7495cef
#
_entry.id   c01e251af496875cbc0cc2a5b7495cef
#
_cell.length_a   1.000
_cell.length_b   1.000
_cell.length_c   1.000
_cell.angle_alpha   90.00
_cell.angle_beta   90.00
_cell.angle_gamma   90.00
#
_symmetry.space_group_name_H-M   'P 1'
#
loop_
_entity.id
_entity.type
_entity.pdbx_description
1 polymer ?
#
loop_
_entity_poly.entity_id
_entity_poly.type
_entity_poly.pdbx_seq_one_letter_code
_entity_poly.pdbx_strand_id
1 'polypeptide(L)'
;MLSIRKVKTKSKSTAIQVVVYDGNKTKVIKHIGSGHGKKEIQILLEKAKEYIDNYSGQLSLFEQPASRIILVDKAECIAVTHQFARRFLLCCAKQCGLSDINKLLLDFSIMRLLFPASKQKTMQMLSHYFGINYSQRVYRNIPKLKELKPEIQKKAYQLATEKFKEQFYFVLYDVTTLYFETTKSDELRIPGFSKDNKPQQPQVVIGLLVTHSGFPLAYEIFPGNTFEGKTMLPIIEEFINKHENTKPIIVADAAMLSEARLEELKEKKISYIVGARLANCSLEMVKQIHNGLNKKDGAIVRTQSIHGELICDYSTKRYKKQLSDLNKQINKAEEYVLKQESGKKAKFVKKLSKDVLELNKALIEKHKLLLGIKGYCTDIPESQLSNQDVIVRYHNLWRVEQSFRMSKSDLQTRPIFHYKENAIRSHILICFTALIMEKYLELNTNLSLQKIKDLIWNVTETHIQDTITKEVFVFSSPLNLLIESPLAKLLKDWNLLPY
;
A
#
# COMPACT_ATOMS: atom_id res chain seq x y z
N MET A 1 25.32 57.63 5.34
CA MET A 1 24.18 57.39 6.25
C MET A 1 22.98 56.94 5.41
N LEU A 2 22.27 55.89 5.83
CA LEU A 2 21.05 55.44 5.15
C LEU A 2 19.92 56.44 5.40
N SER A 3 19.15 56.73 4.35
CA SER A 3 18.04 57.69 4.41
C SER A 3 16.85 57.19 3.62
N ILE A 4 15.64 57.57 4.04
CA ILE A 4 14.41 57.19 3.38
C ILE A 4 14.06 58.26 2.33
N ARG A 5 13.88 57.81 1.07
CA ARG A 5 13.48 58.66 -0.04
C ARG A 5 12.07 58.31 -0.53
N LYS A 6 11.23 59.33 -0.70
CA LYS A 6 9.89 59.20 -1.32
C LYS A 6 9.98 59.69 -2.77
N VAL A 7 9.53 58.85 -3.70
CA VAL A 7 9.59 59.16 -5.15
C VAL A 7 8.18 58.96 -5.73
N LYS A 8 7.63 60.00 -6.34
CA LYS A 8 6.38 59.91 -7.11
C LYS A 8 6.65 59.17 -8.42
N THR A 9 5.87 58.15 -8.69
CA THR A 9 5.99 57.35 -9.92
C THR A 9 5.04 57.86 -11.02
N LYS A 10 5.25 57.46 -12.27
CA LYS A 10 4.37 57.82 -13.40
C LYS A 10 2.94 57.31 -13.20
N SER A 11 2.75 56.27 -12.42
CA SER A 11 1.45 55.70 -12.08
C SER A 11 0.71 56.39 -10.90
N LYS A 12 1.12 57.63 -10.51
CA LYS A 12 0.60 58.39 -9.39
C LYS A 12 0.75 57.72 -8.01
N SER A 13 1.54 56.64 -7.90
CA SER A 13 1.93 56.03 -6.63
C SER A 13 3.18 56.71 -6.05
N THR A 14 3.41 56.52 -4.74
CA THR A 14 4.64 56.99 -4.07
C THR A 14 5.51 55.77 -3.74
N ALA A 15 6.69 55.69 -4.31
CA ALA A 15 7.69 54.66 -4.00
C ALA A 15 8.50 55.08 -2.78
N ILE A 16 8.73 54.14 -1.87
CA ILE A 16 9.59 54.30 -0.69
C ILE A 16 10.87 53.50 -0.94
N GLN A 17 12.00 54.21 -0.84
CA GLN A 17 13.34 53.66 -1.11
C GLN A 17 14.27 54.00 0.04
N VAL A 18 15.15 53.06 0.40
CA VAL A 18 16.30 53.30 1.28
C VAL A 18 17.49 53.62 0.40
N VAL A 19 18.11 54.78 0.61
CA VAL A 19 19.16 55.32 -0.21
C VAL A 19 20.37 55.75 0.62
N VAL A 20 21.54 55.79 -0.04
CA VAL A 20 22.74 56.47 0.50
C VAL A 20 23.05 57.65 -0.41
N TYR A 21 23.32 58.81 0.16
CA TYR A 21 23.79 59.99 -0.52
C TYR A 21 25.33 59.99 -0.47
N ASP A 22 25.96 60.00 -1.64
CA ASP A 22 27.39 60.06 -1.80
C ASP A 22 27.73 61.29 -2.71
N GLY A 23 28.01 62.42 -2.07
CA GLY A 23 28.10 63.69 -2.74
C GLY A 23 26.81 64.02 -3.53
N ASN A 24 26.94 64.30 -4.81
CA ASN A 24 25.80 64.61 -5.69
C ASN A 24 25.09 63.38 -6.28
N LYS A 25 25.51 62.15 -5.90
CA LYS A 25 24.89 60.89 -6.41
C LYS A 25 24.05 60.23 -5.32
N THR A 26 22.84 59.78 -5.72
CA THR A 26 21.96 58.98 -4.87
C THR A 26 22.02 57.54 -5.29
N LYS A 27 22.49 56.67 -4.41
CA LYS A 27 22.49 55.19 -4.63
C LYS A 27 21.32 54.57 -3.88
N VAL A 28 20.43 53.88 -4.63
CA VAL A 28 19.32 53.13 -4.03
C VAL A 28 19.89 51.82 -3.49
N ILE A 29 19.75 51.60 -2.19
CA ILE A 29 20.16 50.37 -1.50
C ILE A 29 19.02 49.35 -1.53
N LYS A 30 17.80 49.79 -1.25
CA LYS A 30 16.63 48.93 -1.25
C LYS A 30 15.38 49.70 -1.66
N HIS A 31 14.60 49.09 -2.56
CA HIS A 31 13.23 49.52 -2.84
C HIS A 31 12.28 48.76 -1.88
N ILE A 32 11.57 49.51 -1.06
CA ILE A 32 10.68 48.90 -0.02
C ILE A 32 9.31 48.58 -0.61
N GLY A 33 8.77 49.44 -1.45
CA GLY A 33 7.49 49.26 -2.13
C GLY A 33 6.90 50.56 -2.65
N SER A 34 5.73 50.52 -3.27
CA SER A 34 5.00 51.68 -3.76
C SER A 34 3.55 51.63 -3.32
N GLY A 35 3.00 52.75 -2.82
CA GLY A 35 1.64 52.89 -2.31
C GLY A 35 0.92 54.10 -2.88
N HIS A 36 -0.42 54.05 -2.95
CA HIS A 36 -1.28 55.11 -3.44
C HIS A 36 -1.93 55.93 -2.31
N GLY A 37 -2.19 55.33 -1.18
CA GLY A 37 -2.90 55.96 -0.03
C GLY A 37 -1.99 56.33 1.12
N LYS A 38 -2.41 57.30 1.96
CA LYS A 38 -1.64 57.73 3.15
C LYS A 38 -1.29 56.54 4.09
N LYS A 39 -2.23 55.63 4.31
CA LYS A 39 -2.02 54.44 5.16
C LYS A 39 -0.95 53.50 4.59
N GLU A 40 -0.99 53.25 3.28
CA GLU A 40 -0.01 52.42 2.60
C GLU A 40 1.42 53.00 2.66
N ILE A 41 1.52 54.31 2.44
CA ILE A 41 2.80 55.03 2.54
C ILE A 41 3.35 54.98 3.99
N GLN A 42 2.46 55.08 5.02
CA GLN A 42 2.89 55.01 6.42
C GLN A 42 3.51 53.64 6.74
N ILE A 43 2.87 52.56 6.33
CA ILE A 43 3.38 51.18 6.51
C ILE A 43 4.75 51.01 5.83
N LEU A 44 4.88 51.48 4.59
CA LEU A 44 6.15 51.41 3.87
C LEU A 44 7.25 52.23 4.52
N LEU A 45 6.92 53.38 5.15
CA LEU A 45 7.87 54.18 5.93
C LEU A 45 8.33 53.45 7.20
N GLU A 46 7.44 52.77 7.90
CA GLU A 46 7.78 51.97 9.08
C GLU A 46 8.72 50.81 8.70
N LYS A 47 8.43 50.10 7.62
CA LYS A 47 9.32 49.08 7.10
C LYS A 47 10.69 49.59 6.61
N ALA A 48 10.71 50.78 6.06
CA ALA A 48 11.98 51.41 5.67
C ALA A 48 12.83 51.76 6.89
N LYS A 49 12.22 52.20 8.01
CA LYS A 49 12.91 52.43 9.28
C LYS A 49 13.45 51.12 9.85
N GLU A 50 12.60 50.09 9.94
CA GLU A 50 13.02 48.77 10.40
C GLU A 50 14.18 48.19 9.58
N TYR A 51 14.17 48.37 8.24
CA TYR A 51 15.29 47.99 7.40
C TYR A 51 16.58 48.74 7.72
N ILE A 52 16.49 50.05 7.97
CA ILE A 52 17.64 50.88 8.34
C ILE A 52 18.22 50.47 9.69
N ASP A 53 17.35 50.21 10.69
CA ASP A 53 17.75 49.82 12.04
C ASP A 53 18.45 48.43 12.00
N ASN A 54 17.92 47.50 11.27
CA ASN A 54 18.55 46.18 11.07
C ASN A 54 19.87 46.25 10.27
N TYR A 55 19.98 47.15 9.31
CA TYR A 55 21.18 47.33 8.48
C TYR A 55 22.32 47.99 9.24
N SER A 56 22.01 48.87 10.19
CA SER A 56 23.01 49.60 11.00
C SER A 56 23.66 48.78 12.10
N GLY A 57 23.17 47.56 12.33
CA GLY A 57 23.69 46.65 13.38
C GLY A 57 23.43 47.13 14.81
N GLN A 58 22.67 48.20 14.98
CA GLN A 58 22.23 48.70 16.30
C GLN A 58 21.10 47.81 16.78
N LEU A 59 21.43 46.81 17.59
CA LEU A 59 20.45 46.03 18.36
C LEU A 59 19.69 47.01 19.29
N SER A 60 18.39 47.16 19.08
CA SER A 60 17.50 47.83 20.03
C SER A 60 17.58 47.08 21.37
N LEU A 61 17.84 47.78 22.47
CA LEU A 61 17.86 47.18 23.81
C LEU A 61 16.48 46.65 24.25
N PHE A 62 15.45 46.95 23.48
CA PHE A 62 14.08 46.48 23.66
C PHE A 62 13.66 45.85 22.34
N GLU A 63 13.65 44.53 22.28
CA GLU A 63 12.97 43.78 21.22
C GLU A 63 11.47 44.09 21.29
N GLN A 64 11.02 45.11 20.58
CA GLN A 64 9.61 45.19 20.25
C GLN A 64 9.37 44.09 19.19
N PRO A 65 8.43 43.15 19.44
CA PRO A 65 8.04 42.22 18.41
C PRO A 65 7.57 43.06 17.21
N ALA A 66 8.26 42.98 16.10
CA ALA A 66 7.89 43.67 14.88
C ALA A 66 6.45 43.27 14.54
N SER A 67 5.50 44.16 14.81
CA SER A 67 4.09 43.96 14.49
C SER A 67 3.97 43.97 12.97
N ARG A 68 3.94 42.78 12.39
CA ARG A 68 3.73 42.61 10.95
C ARG A 68 2.27 42.91 10.64
N ILE A 69 1.96 44.08 10.15
CA ILE A 69 0.62 44.48 9.76
C ILE A 69 0.45 44.31 8.29
N ILE A 70 -0.54 43.51 7.91
CA ILE A 70 -1.02 43.39 6.51
C ILE A 70 -2.37 44.10 6.44
N LEU A 71 -2.55 44.96 5.43
CA LEU A 71 -3.86 45.47 5.08
C LEU A 71 -4.66 44.37 4.40
N VAL A 72 -5.84 44.03 4.95
CA VAL A 72 -6.67 42.89 4.42
C VAL A 72 -7.05 43.09 2.95
N ASP A 73 -7.30 44.35 2.55
CA ASP A 73 -7.63 44.71 1.16
C ASP A 73 -6.41 44.62 0.19
N LYS A 74 -5.21 44.42 0.76
CA LYS A 74 -3.96 44.23 -0.01
C LYS A 74 -3.35 42.83 0.16
N ALA A 75 -4.04 41.95 0.87
CA ALA A 75 -3.66 40.58 1.06
C ALA A 75 -4.20 39.71 -0.10
N GLU A 76 -3.32 39.03 -0.82
CA GLU A 76 -3.67 38.13 -1.91
C GLU A 76 -3.20 36.71 -1.57
N CYS A 77 -4.13 35.75 -1.62
CA CYS A 77 -3.76 34.33 -1.49
C CYS A 77 -3.15 33.85 -2.80
N ILE A 78 -1.84 33.58 -2.77
CA ILE A 78 -1.07 33.17 -3.95
C ILE A 78 -0.93 31.65 -4.09
N ALA A 79 -1.02 30.90 -3.00
CA ALA A 79 -0.94 29.45 -3.01
C ALA A 79 -1.55 28.83 -1.74
N VAL A 80 -2.07 27.62 -1.88
CA VAL A 80 -2.38 26.72 -0.76
C VAL A 80 -1.60 25.44 -0.99
N THR A 81 -0.75 25.07 -0.04
CA THR A 81 0.10 23.87 -0.14
C THR A 81 -0.21 22.87 0.96
N HIS A 82 0.20 21.62 0.77
CA HIS A 82 0.02 20.51 1.71
C HIS A 82 1.37 19.97 2.19
N GLN A 83 2.32 20.86 2.49
CA GLN A 83 3.68 20.47 2.88
C GLN A 83 3.71 19.61 4.14
N PHE A 84 2.74 19.80 5.05
CA PHE A 84 2.62 18.95 6.23
C PHE A 84 2.42 17.48 5.86
N ALA A 85 1.48 17.16 4.96
CA ALA A 85 1.24 15.79 4.51
C ALA A 85 2.51 15.16 3.90
N ARG A 86 3.26 15.93 3.12
CA ARG A 86 4.53 15.48 2.56
C ARG A 86 5.57 15.24 3.65
N ARG A 87 5.75 16.16 4.59
CA ARG A 87 6.68 16.01 5.72
C ARG A 87 6.36 14.77 6.55
N PHE A 88 5.09 14.55 6.86
CA PHE A 88 4.63 13.35 7.57
C PHE A 88 5.02 12.05 6.85
N LEU A 89 4.74 11.96 5.55
CA LEU A 89 5.08 10.76 4.77
C LEU A 89 6.59 10.60 4.54
N LEU A 90 7.37 11.68 4.49
CA LEU A 90 8.83 11.62 4.48
C LEU A 90 9.37 11.08 5.81
N CYS A 91 8.81 11.48 6.95
CA CYS A 91 9.15 10.91 8.24
C CYS A 91 8.79 9.42 8.31
N CYS A 92 7.62 9.03 7.80
CA CYS A 92 7.25 7.62 7.66
C CYS A 92 8.29 6.85 6.84
N ALA A 93 8.68 7.37 5.67
CA ALA A 93 9.70 6.75 4.82
C ALA A 93 11.05 6.63 5.53
N LYS A 94 11.45 7.64 6.29
CA LYS A 94 12.67 7.61 7.12
C LYS A 94 12.60 6.50 8.16
N GLN A 95 11.47 6.35 8.84
CA GLN A 95 11.27 5.26 9.81
C GLN A 95 11.29 3.87 9.16
N CYS A 96 10.87 3.79 7.89
CA CYS A 96 10.96 2.58 7.08
C CYS A 96 12.36 2.34 6.47
N GLY A 97 13.33 3.24 6.67
CA GLY A 97 14.66 3.16 6.07
C GLY A 97 14.67 3.36 4.55
N LEU A 98 13.67 4.06 4.00
CA LEU A 98 13.46 4.26 2.55
C LEU A 98 13.87 5.66 2.07
N SER A 99 14.18 6.60 2.97
CA SER A 99 14.39 8.03 2.65
C SER A 99 15.56 8.27 1.69
N ASP A 100 16.63 7.51 1.81
CA ASP A 100 17.91 7.79 1.15
C ASP A 100 18.17 6.92 -0.08
N ILE A 101 17.27 5.98 -0.40
CA ILE A 101 17.46 5.03 -1.49
C ILE A 101 17.36 5.72 -2.85
N ASN A 102 16.24 6.38 -3.12
CA ASN A 102 16.03 7.07 -4.38
C ASN A 102 14.88 8.09 -4.29
N LYS A 103 15.19 9.36 -4.54
CA LYS A 103 14.21 10.46 -4.46
C LYS A 103 13.02 10.27 -5.39
N LEU A 104 13.24 9.80 -6.62
CA LEU A 104 12.15 9.59 -7.59
C LEU A 104 11.21 8.48 -7.15
N LEU A 105 11.77 7.34 -6.71
CA LEU A 105 10.97 6.24 -6.15
C LEU A 105 10.12 6.73 -4.97
N LEU A 106 10.73 7.47 -4.05
CA LEU A 106 10.08 7.96 -2.85
C LEU A 106 8.94 8.95 -3.17
N ASP A 107 9.21 9.98 -3.99
CA ASP A 107 8.19 10.97 -4.36
C ASP A 107 7.00 10.31 -5.07
N PHE A 108 7.24 9.31 -5.94
CA PHE A 108 6.17 8.57 -6.62
C PHE A 108 5.42 7.63 -5.67
N SER A 109 6.09 7.05 -4.67
CA SER A 109 5.45 6.22 -3.65
C SER A 109 4.59 7.04 -2.68
N ILE A 110 5.06 8.21 -2.27
CA ILE A 110 4.27 9.17 -1.47
C ILE A 110 3.01 9.59 -2.23
N MET A 111 3.14 9.94 -3.51
CA MET A 111 1.97 10.28 -4.32
C MET A 111 1.02 9.10 -4.53
N ARG A 112 1.55 7.87 -4.54
CA ARG A 112 0.70 6.68 -4.62
C ARG A 112 -0.15 6.49 -3.36
N LEU A 113 0.38 6.87 -2.18
CA LEU A 113 -0.38 6.89 -0.92
C LEU A 113 -1.44 7.99 -0.90
N LEU A 114 -1.10 9.18 -1.38
CA LEU A 114 -2.01 10.34 -1.34
C LEU A 114 -3.05 10.28 -2.46
N PHE A 115 -2.59 10.21 -3.72
CA PHE A 115 -3.42 10.29 -4.92
C PHE A 115 -2.90 9.36 -6.00
N PRO A 116 -3.33 8.10 -6.00
CA PRO A 116 -2.95 7.16 -7.06
C PRO A 116 -3.36 7.68 -8.44
N ALA A 117 -2.38 7.85 -9.34
CA ALA A 117 -2.62 8.41 -10.66
C ALA A 117 -1.60 7.89 -11.68
N SER A 118 -1.77 8.29 -12.96
CA SER A 118 -0.76 8.07 -13.99
C SER A 118 0.52 8.84 -13.67
N LYS A 119 1.66 8.42 -14.22
CA LYS A 119 2.95 9.08 -13.97
C LYS A 119 2.94 10.57 -14.36
N GLN A 120 2.27 10.92 -15.45
CA GLN A 120 2.11 12.31 -15.88
C GLN A 120 1.31 13.12 -14.86
N LYS A 121 0.15 12.61 -14.45
CA LYS A 121 -0.69 13.27 -13.44
C LYS A 121 0.04 13.39 -12.10
N THR A 122 0.78 12.35 -11.70
CA THR A 122 1.62 12.36 -10.48
C THR A 122 2.63 13.51 -10.52
N MET A 123 3.33 13.76 -11.65
CA MET A 123 4.27 14.87 -11.78
C MET A 123 3.57 16.23 -11.69
N GLN A 124 2.38 16.38 -12.29
CA GLN A 124 1.59 17.60 -12.19
C GLN A 124 1.18 17.88 -10.73
N MET A 125 0.77 16.84 -10.01
CA MET A 125 0.37 16.98 -8.60
C MET A 125 1.56 17.26 -7.68
N LEU A 126 2.72 16.65 -7.93
CA LEU A 126 3.97 16.96 -7.22
C LEU A 126 4.35 18.43 -7.40
N SER A 127 4.23 18.96 -8.61
CA SER A 127 4.48 20.37 -8.88
C SER A 127 3.45 21.26 -8.18
N HIS A 128 2.17 20.95 -8.33
CA HIS A 128 1.06 21.76 -7.81
C HIS A 128 1.04 21.82 -6.28
N TYR A 129 1.09 20.68 -5.59
CA TYR A 129 0.92 20.62 -4.14
C TYR A 129 2.22 20.79 -3.35
N PHE A 130 3.36 20.44 -3.96
CA PHE A 130 4.63 20.38 -3.23
C PHE A 130 5.76 21.20 -3.88
N GLY A 131 5.50 21.83 -5.02
CA GLY A 131 6.52 22.61 -5.75
C GLY A 131 7.65 21.74 -6.36
N ILE A 132 7.44 20.41 -6.49
CA ILE A 132 8.47 19.49 -7.00
C ILE A 132 8.29 19.30 -8.50
N ASN A 133 9.25 19.83 -9.26
CA ASN A 133 9.22 19.79 -10.71
C ASN A 133 10.10 18.68 -11.27
N TYR A 134 9.50 17.79 -12.05
CA TYR A 134 10.20 16.78 -12.83
C TYR A 134 10.11 17.10 -14.33
N SER A 135 11.25 17.07 -15.00
CA SER A 135 11.27 17.21 -16.46
C SER A 135 10.82 15.90 -17.14
N GLN A 136 10.49 15.96 -18.44
CA GLN A 136 10.14 14.77 -19.24
C GLN A 136 11.25 13.70 -19.26
N ARG A 137 12.48 14.05 -18.92
CA ARG A 137 13.60 13.10 -18.79
C ARG A 137 13.36 12.03 -17.73
N VAL A 138 12.47 12.29 -16.77
CA VAL A 138 12.08 11.31 -15.73
C VAL A 138 11.58 10.00 -16.32
N TYR A 139 10.90 10.02 -17.49
CA TYR A 139 10.44 8.80 -18.17
C TYR A 139 11.56 7.86 -18.59
N ARG A 140 12.78 8.34 -18.75
CA ARG A 140 13.97 7.51 -19.01
C ARG A 140 14.49 6.84 -17.72
N ASN A 141 14.22 7.44 -16.56
CA ASN A 141 14.72 6.98 -15.27
C ASN A 141 13.71 6.03 -14.57
N ILE A 142 12.41 6.22 -14.77
CA ILE A 142 11.37 5.36 -14.16
C ILE A 142 11.64 3.87 -14.43
N PRO A 143 11.94 3.40 -15.66
CA PRO A 143 12.18 1.98 -15.92
C PRO A 143 13.40 1.40 -15.20
N LYS A 144 14.33 2.23 -14.75
CA LYS A 144 15.53 1.79 -14.01
C LYS A 144 15.24 1.55 -12.53
N LEU A 145 14.13 2.08 -12.00
CA LEU A 145 13.76 1.89 -10.59
C LEU A 145 13.62 0.42 -10.21
N LYS A 146 13.26 -0.47 -11.15
CA LYS A 146 13.19 -1.91 -10.91
C LYS A 146 14.46 -2.49 -10.29
N GLU A 147 15.62 -1.91 -10.54
CA GLU A 147 16.92 -2.36 -10.05
C GLU A 147 17.05 -2.21 -8.53
N LEU A 148 16.22 -1.34 -7.93
CA LEU A 148 16.18 -1.10 -6.49
C LEU A 148 15.36 -2.16 -5.72
N LYS A 149 14.70 -3.12 -6.41
CA LYS A 149 13.87 -4.15 -5.77
C LYS A 149 14.62 -4.90 -4.65
N PRO A 150 15.86 -5.39 -4.85
CA PRO A 150 16.57 -6.14 -3.80
C PRO A 150 16.83 -5.28 -2.55
N GLU A 151 17.16 -4.00 -2.74
CA GLU A 151 17.41 -3.08 -1.63
C GLU A 151 16.13 -2.77 -0.87
N ILE A 152 15.02 -2.50 -1.55
CA ILE A 152 13.71 -2.25 -0.92
C ILE A 152 13.24 -3.47 -0.12
N GLN A 153 13.38 -4.68 -0.65
CA GLN A 153 13.04 -5.92 0.06
C GLN A 153 13.94 -6.13 1.28
N LYS A 154 15.24 -5.82 1.18
CA LYS A 154 16.16 -5.87 2.32
C LYS A 154 15.72 -4.90 3.43
N LYS A 155 15.32 -3.67 3.07
CA LYS A 155 14.79 -2.69 4.04
C LYS A 155 13.49 -3.14 4.67
N ALA A 156 12.59 -3.75 3.90
CA ALA A 156 11.35 -4.32 4.43
C ALA A 156 11.63 -5.42 5.46
N TYR A 157 12.56 -6.32 5.18
CA TYR A 157 13.00 -7.36 6.11
C TYR A 157 13.61 -6.77 7.39
N GLN A 158 14.54 -5.82 7.26
CA GLN A 158 15.17 -5.14 8.40
C GLN A 158 14.12 -4.46 9.28
N LEU A 159 13.18 -3.74 8.68
CA LEU A 159 12.10 -3.06 9.40
C LEU A 159 11.21 -4.06 10.17
N ALA A 160 10.86 -5.18 9.53
CA ALA A 160 10.07 -6.22 10.17
C ALA A 160 10.81 -6.82 11.38
N THR A 161 12.11 -7.09 11.25
CA THR A 161 12.95 -7.66 12.32
C THR A 161 13.16 -6.68 13.46
N GLU A 162 13.63 -5.47 13.14
CA GLU A 162 14.11 -4.52 14.15
C GLU A 162 12.98 -3.79 14.87
N LYS A 163 11.97 -3.32 14.12
CA LYS A 163 10.87 -2.51 14.67
C LYS A 163 9.69 -3.34 15.15
N PHE A 164 9.27 -4.30 14.34
CA PHE A 164 8.12 -5.14 14.68
C PHE A 164 8.51 -6.39 15.44
N LYS A 165 9.83 -6.66 15.61
CA LYS A 165 10.38 -7.84 16.28
C LYS A 165 9.74 -9.14 15.75
N GLU A 166 9.44 -9.15 14.44
CA GLU A 166 8.85 -10.28 13.77
C GLU A 166 9.81 -11.46 13.82
N GLN A 167 9.34 -12.54 14.40
CA GLN A 167 10.02 -13.82 14.30
C GLN A 167 9.50 -14.51 13.05
N PHE A 168 10.37 -14.72 12.04
CA PHE A 168 9.98 -15.30 10.75
C PHE A 168 9.76 -16.82 10.82
N TYR A 169 9.22 -17.33 11.95
CA TYR A 169 8.79 -18.71 12.03
C TYR A 169 7.66 -19.00 11.05
N PHE A 170 6.83 -17.98 10.76
CA PHE A 170 5.71 -18.11 9.83
C PHE A 170 5.69 -16.95 8.86
N VAL A 171 5.64 -17.26 7.57
CA VAL A 171 5.39 -16.30 6.51
C VAL A 171 4.16 -16.72 5.71
N LEU A 172 3.36 -15.76 5.33
CA LEU A 172 2.12 -15.96 4.58
C LEU A 172 2.39 -15.67 3.11
N TYR A 173 1.95 -16.55 2.25
CA TYR A 173 2.10 -16.41 0.81
C TYR A 173 0.76 -16.52 0.10
N ASP A 174 0.51 -15.62 -0.83
CA ASP A 174 -0.61 -15.67 -1.77
C ASP A 174 -0.24 -15.01 -3.08
N VAL A 175 -1.06 -15.22 -4.11
CA VAL A 175 -0.92 -14.60 -5.43
C VAL A 175 -2.16 -13.84 -5.82
N THR A 176 -1.96 -12.84 -6.67
CA THR A 176 -3.04 -12.12 -7.32
C THR A 176 -2.74 -11.87 -8.78
N THR A 177 -3.76 -11.52 -9.56
CA THR A 177 -3.61 -11.09 -10.94
C THR A 177 -3.83 -9.58 -11.06
N LEU A 178 -3.05 -8.94 -11.92
CA LEU A 178 -3.22 -7.53 -12.28
C LEU A 178 -3.38 -7.45 -13.81
N TYR A 179 -4.52 -6.98 -14.26
CA TYR A 179 -4.85 -6.90 -15.69
C TYR A 179 -4.45 -5.57 -16.32
N PHE A 180 -4.37 -5.57 -17.64
CA PHE A 180 -4.09 -4.42 -18.48
C PHE A 180 -5.31 -4.06 -19.32
N GLU A 181 -5.62 -2.80 -19.45
CA GLU A 181 -6.66 -2.30 -20.37
C GLU A 181 -6.11 -2.27 -21.82
N THR A 182 -5.84 -3.46 -22.36
CA THR A 182 -5.34 -3.67 -23.72
C THR A 182 -5.67 -5.09 -24.19
N THR A 183 -5.64 -5.30 -25.50
CA THR A 183 -5.73 -6.64 -26.11
C THR A 183 -4.38 -7.18 -26.55
N LYS A 184 -3.30 -6.35 -26.50
CA LYS A 184 -1.96 -6.76 -26.95
C LYS A 184 -1.22 -7.51 -25.85
N SER A 185 -0.81 -8.71 -26.15
CA SER A 185 0.03 -9.58 -25.31
C SER A 185 1.50 -9.48 -25.68
N ASP A 186 2.37 -9.86 -24.73
CA ASP A 186 3.80 -10.09 -24.92
C ASP A 186 4.23 -11.25 -24.01
N GLU A 187 5.54 -11.48 -23.81
CA GLU A 187 6.06 -12.58 -22.99
C GLU A 187 5.65 -12.50 -21.51
N LEU A 188 5.45 -11.30 -20.97
CA LEU A 188 5.02 -11.07 -19.59
C LEU A 188 3.50 -10.92 -19.47
N ARG A 189 2.91 -10.12 -20.38
CA ARG A 189 1.48 -9.79 -20.37
C ARG A 189 0.72 -10.81 -21.22
N ILE A 190 0.25 -11.86 -20.59
CA ILE A 190 -0.45 -12.99 -21.24
C ILE A 190 -1.82 -13.16 -20.60
N PRO A 191 -2.90 -13.40 -21.37
CA PRO A 191 -4.18 -13.80 -20.81
C PRO A 191 -4.05 -15.11 -20.03
N GLY A 192 -4.79 -15.21 -18.92
CA GLY A 192 -4.75 -16.38 -18.04
C GLY A 192 -5.97 -16.45 -17.12
N PHE A 193 -5.89 -17.28 -16.10
CA PHE A 193 -6.94 -17.33 -15.09
C PHE A 193 -6.99 -16.00 -14.33
N SER A 194 -8.08 -15.25 -14.53
CA SER A 194 -8.23 -13.91 -13.95
C SER A 194 -9.04 -13.96 -12.66
N LYS A 195 -8.42 -13.54 -11.55
CA LYS A 195 -9.13 -13.32 -10.28
C LYS A 195 -10.10 -12.12 -10.32
N ASP A 196 -10.03 -11.32 -11.38
CA ASP A 196 -10.85 -10.12 -11.59
C ASP A 196 -11.96 -10.34 -12.64
N ASN A 197 -12.24 -11.59 -13.04
CA ASN A 197 -13.22 -11.97 -14.07
C ASN A 197 -12.98 -11.32 -15.44
N LYS A 198 -11.72 -11.11 -15.82
CA LYS A 198 -11.30 -10.53 -17.11
C LYS A 198 -10.40 -11.50 -17.90
N PRO A 199 -10.89 -12.69 -18.30
CA PRO A 199 -10.05 -13.76 -18.84
C PRO A 199 -9.44 -13.46 -20.22
N GLN A 200 -10.02 -12.49 -20.95
CA GLN A 200 -9.51 -12.10 -22.28
C GLN A 200 -8.46 -10.99 -22.23
N GLN A 201 -8.31 -10.32 -21.09
CA GLN A 201 -7.34 -9.25 -20.95
C GLN A 201 -5.98 -9.81 -20.54
N PRO A 202 -4.87 -9.34 -21.17
CA PRO A 202 -3.55 -9.62 -20.69
C PRO A 202 -3.39 -9.20 -19.22
N GLN A 203 -2.68 -10.02 -18.48
CA GLN A 203 -2.44 -9.83 -17.06
C GLN A 203 -1.01 -10.21 -16.68
N VAL A 204 -0.62 -9.91 -15.48
CA VAL A 204 0.55 -10.47 -14.78
C VAL A 204 0.09 -11.14 -13.50
N VAL A 205 0.82 -12.13 -13.06
CA VAL A 205 0.62 -12.78 -11.77
C VAL A 205 1.63 -12.17 -10.78
N ILE A 206 1.17 -11.76 -9.62
CA ILE A 206 2.02 -11.23 -8.55
C ILE A 206 1.93 -12.16 -7.35
N GLY A 207 3.08 -12.71 -6.95
CA GLY A 207 3.24 -13.38 -5.67
C GLY A 207 3.69 -12.39 -4.61
N LEU A 208 3.12 -12.48 -3.41
CA LEU A 208 3.45 -11.62 -2.28
C LEU A 208 3.73 -12.47 -1.04
N LEU A 209 4.86 -12.20 -0.40
CA LEU A 209 5.28 -12.77 0.87
C LEU A 209 5.12 -11.72 1.97
N VAL A 210 4.39 -12.05 3.02
CA VAL A 210 4.18 -11.15 4.16
C VAL A 210 4.45 -11.86 5.49
N THR A 211 4.70 -11.09 6.54
CA THR A 211 4.80 -11.62 7.91
C THR A 211 3.45 -12.09 8.42
N HIS A 212 3.42 -12.70 9.59
CA HIS A 212 2.16 -13.09 10.24
C HIS A 212 1.28 -11.89 10.63
N SER A 213 1.84 -10.68 10.78
CA SER A 213 1.09 -9.44 10.97
C SER A 213 0.58 -8.84 9.65
N GLY A 214 0.96 -9.41 8.50
CA GLY A 214 0.63 -8.94 7.16
C GLY A 214 1.57 -7.86 6.62
N PHE A 215 2.75 -7.66 7.26
CA PHE A 215 3.74 -6.72 6.75
C PHE A 215 4.45 -7.29 5.51
N PRO A 216 4.55 -6.54 4.38
CA PRO A 216 5.12 -7.04 3.14
C PRO A 216 6.63 -7.20 3.23
N LEU A 217 7.13 -8.39 2.84
CA LEU A 217 8.55 -8.75 2.85
C LEU A 217 9.16 -8.79 1.46
N ALA A 218 8.49 -9.49 0.55
CA ALA A 218 8.97 -9.73 -0.81
C ALA A 218 7.82 -9.92 -1.78
N TYR A 219 8.06 -9.63 -3.05
CA TYR A 219 7.14 -9.93 -4.14
C TYR A 219 7.89 -10.41 -5.38
N GLU A 220 7.18 -11.13 -6.27
CA GLU A 220 7.68 -11.46 -7.60
C GLU A 220 6.59 -11.32 -8.65
N ILE A 221 7.02 -11.05 -9.89
CA ILE A 221 6.14 -10.83 -11.04
C ILE A 221 6.35 -11.96 -12.05
N PHE A 222 5.27 -12.66 -12.37
CA PHE A 222 5.27 -13.78 -13.30
C PHE A 222 4.40 -13.48 -14.52
N PRO A 223 4.64 -14.16 -15.65
CA PRO A 223 3.74 -14.11 -16.80
C PRO A 223 2.29 -14.42 -16.43
N GLY A 224 1.35 -13.76 -17.11
CA GLY A 224 -0.06 -13.79 -16.74
C GLY A 224 -0.74 -15.17 -16.83
N ASN A 225 -0.18 -16.10 -17.57
CA ASN A 225 -0.64 -17.49 -17.69
C ASN A 225 0.08 -18.44 -16.72
N THR A 226 0.93 -17.95 -15.84
CA THR A 226 1.65 -18.77 -14.87
C THR A 226 0.66 -19.41 -13.89
N PHE A 227 0.74 -20.74 -13.76
CA PHE A 227 -0.05 -21.47 -12.78
C PHE A 227 0.39 -21.09 -11.35
N GLU A 228 -0.56 -20.77 -10.48
CA GLU A 228 -0.29 -20.28 -9.10
C GLU A 228 0.67 -21.18 -8.32
N GLY A 229 0.56 -22.49 -8.46
CA GLY A 229 1.45 -23.45 -7.79
C GLY A 229 2.92 -23.34 -8.18
N LYS A 230 3.27 -22.71 -9.32
CA LYS A 230 4.67 -22.53 -9.75
C LYS A 230 5.30 -21.24 -9.24
N THR A 231 4.53 -20.38 -8.58
CA THR A 231 4.99 -19.03 -8.21
C THR A 231 5.61 -18.97 -6.81
N MET A 232 5.26 -19.90 -5.93
CA MET A 232 5.62 -19.86 -4.52
C MET A 232 7.11 -20.14 -4.27
N LEU A 233 7.61 -21.25 -4.79
CA LEU A 233 8.99 -21.70 -4.54
C LEU A 233 10.05 -20.68 -4.94
N PRO A 234 10.02 -20.06 -6.12
CA PRO A 234 11.02 -19.07 -6.50
C PRO A 234 11.15 -17.91 -5.52
N ILE A 235 10.03 -17.41 -4.97
CA ILE A 235 10.05 -16.32 -3.99
C ILE A 235 10.63 -16.78 -2.66
N ILE A 236 10.23 -17.97 -2.21
CA ILE A 236 10.68 -18.51 -0.92
C ILE A 236 12.16 -18.82 -0.95
N GLU A 237 12.65 -19.43 -2.02
CA GLU A 237 14.08 -19.70 -2.19
C GLU A 237 14.90 -18.43 -2.25
N GLU A 238 14.47 -17.44 -3.01
CA GLU A 238 15.11 -16.13 -3.04
C GLU A 238 15.14 -15.50 -1.64
N PHE A 239 14.04 -15.62 -0.88
CA PHE A 239 13.94 -15.11 0.49
C PHE A 239 14.89 -15.84 1.43
N ILE A 240 14.89 -17.16 1.43
CA ILE A 240 15.78 -17.99 2.30
C ILE A 240 17.24 -17.74 1.94
N ASN A 241 17.60 -17.71 0.66
CA ASN A 241 18.98 -17.47 0.21
C ASN A 241 19.51 -16.09 0.61
N LYS A 242 18.64 -15.09 0.67
CA LYS A 242 19.00 -13.74 1.13
C LYS A 242 19.10 -13.63 2.66
N HIS A 243 18.48 -14.54 3.39
CA HIS A 243 18.34 -14.51 4.84
C HIS A 243 18.68 -15.87 5.45
N GLU A 244 19.94 -16.29 5.26
CA GLU A 244 20.48 -17.66 5.53
C GLU A 244 20.12 -18.26 6.89
N ASN A 245 19.85 -17.45 7.90
CA ASN A 245 19.46 -17.92 9.24
C ASN A 245 17.95 -18.09 9.43
N THR A 246 17.17 -17.93 8.37
CA THR A 246 15.70 -17.94 8.46
C THR A 246 15.16 -19.19 7.79
N LYS A 247 14.51 -20.07 8.56
CA LYS A 247 13.77 -21.24 8.06
C LYS A 247 12.28 -21.03 8.32
N PRO A 248 11.58 -20.26 7.50
CA PRO A 248 10.18 -19.96 7.74
C PRO A 248 9.30 -21.18 7.46
N ILE A 249 8.25 -21.32 8.26
CA ILE A 249 7.10 -22.18 7.94
C ILE A 249 6.21 -21.40 6.98
N ILE A 250 5.96 -21.98 5.82
CA ILE A 250 5.15 -21.34 4.78
C ILE A 250 3.67 -21.63 5.02
N VAL A 251 2.87 -20.57 5.08
CA VAL A 251 1.41 -20.71 5.14
C VAL A 251 0.81 -20.24 3.82
N ALA A 252 0.10 -21.14 3.11
CA ALA A 252 -0.45 -20.87 1.78
C ALA A 252 -1.82 -21.55 1.56
N ASP A 253 -2.57 -21.08 0.55
CA ASP A 253 -3.86 -21.67 0.21
C ASP A 253 -3.72 -23.01 -0.52
N ALA A 254 -4.75 -23.86 -0.38
CA ALA A 254 -4.87 -25.19 -1.02
C ALA A 254 -4.74 -25.14 -2.57
N ALA A 255 -5.10 -24.01 -3.19
CA ALA A 255 -5.02 -23.86 -4.65
C ALA A 255 -3.57 -23.84 -5.17
N MET A 256 -2.60 -23.47 -4.32
CA MET A 256 -1.20 -23.28 -4.71
C MET A 256 -0.37 -24.56 -4.68
N LEU A 257 -0.90 -25.65 -4.08
CA LEU A 257 -0.12 -26.83 -3.79
C LEU A 257 -0.71 -28.08 -4.48
N SER A 258 0.09 -28.63 -5.37
CA SER A 258 -0.05 -30.01 -5.86
C SER A 258 0.81 -30.94 -4.99
N GLU A 259 0.54 -32.25 -5.07
CA GLU A 259 1.35 -33.28 -4.40
C GLU A 259 2.86 -33.10 -4.70
N ALA A 260 3.22 -32.95 -5.97
CA ALA A 260 4.60 -32.74 -6.37
C ALA A 260 5.26 -31.50 -5.71
N ARG A 261 4.47 -30.45 -5.41
CA ARG A 261 4.99 -29.25 -4.73
C ARG A 261 5.23 -29.45 -3.25
N LEU A 262 4.39 -30.25 -2.60
CA LEU A 262 4.61 -30.64 -1.20
C LEU A 262 5.86 -31.49 -1.04
N GLU A 263 6.12 -32.40 -1.98
CA GLU A 263 7.36 -33.18 -2.03
C GLU A 263 8.59 -32.29 -2.25
N GLU A 264 8.52 -31.35 -3.19
CA GLU A 264 9.59 -30.38 -3.44
C GLU A 264 9.91 -29.51 -2.21
N LEU A 265 8.89 -29.08 -1.44
CA LEU A 265 9.10 -28.37 -0.16
C LEU A 265 9.81 -29.26 0.88
N LYS A 266 9.42 -30.54 0.97
CA LYS A 266 10.05 -31.51 1.88
C LYS A 266 11.50 -31.75 1.52
N GLU A 267 11.81 -31.96 0.24
CA GLU A 267 13.19 -32.14 -0.25
C GLU A 267 14.08 -30.95 0.13
N LYS A 268 13.51 -29.72 0.03
CA LYS A 268 14.19 -28.47 0.40
C LYS A 268 14.18 -28.18 1.90
N LYS A 269 13.57 -29.06 2.72
CA LYS A 269 13.43 -28.89 4.20
C LYS A 269 12.73 -27.60 4.57
N ILE A 270 11.70 -27.20 3.79
CA ILE A 270 10.85 -26.05 4.03
C ILE A 270 9.52 -26.55 4.60
N SER A 271 9.24 -26.25 5.86
CA SER A 271 8.01 -26.65 6.52
C SER A 271 6.83 -25.80 6.07
N TYR A 272 5.63 -26.40 6.11
CA TYR A 272 4.43 -25.75 5.58
C TYR A 272 3.16 -25.99 6.42
N ILE A 273 2.22 -25.08 6.27
CA ILE A 273 0.80 -25.22 6.67
C ILE A 273 -0.04 -24.80 5.46
N VAL A 274 -0.88 -25.70 4.97
CA VAL A 274 -1.66 -25.46 3.75
C VAL A 274 -3.09 -25.97 3.89
N GLY A 275 -4.01 -25.35 3.15
CA GLY A 275 -5.38 -25.83 3.11
C GLY A 275 -5.47 -27.22 2.45
N ALA A 276 -6.21 -28.12 3.03
CA ALA A 276 -6.43 -29.45 2.48
C ALA A 276 -7.68 -29.52 1.61
N ARG A 277 -7.57 -30.16 0.44
CA ARG A 277 -8.70 -30.45 -0.46
C ARG A 277 -9.39 -31.75 -0.05
N LEU A 278 -10.17 -31.72 1.02
CA LEU A 278 -10.82 -32.91 1.59
C LEU A 278 -11.71 -33.69 0.61
N ALA A 279 -12.23 -33.02 -0.42
CA ALA A 279 -12.98 -33.71 -1.50
C ALA A 279 -12.12 -34.72 -2.29
N ASN A 280 -10.80 -34.59 -2.29
CA ASN A 280 -9.87 -35.51 -2.96
C ASN A 280 -9.48 -36.71 -2.08
N CYS A 281 -9.74 -36.66 -0.75
CA CYS A 281 -9.45 -37.77 0.15
C CYS A 281 -10.31 -39.02 -0.18
N SER A 282 -9.87 -40.20 0.23
CA SER A 282 -10.68 -41.43 0.13
C SER A 282 -11.99 -41.31 0.95
N LEU A 283 -13.01 -42.06 0.56
CA LEU A 283 -14.29 -42.08 1.32
C LEU A 283 -14.10 -42.56 2.76
N GLU A 284 -13.19 -43.51 2.98
CA GLU A 284 -12.83 -44.04 4.29
C GLU A 284 -12.25 -42.96 5.19
N MET A 285 -11.28 -42.19 4.70
CA MET A 285 -10.69 -41.06 5.42
C MET A 285 -11.73 -39.99 5.73
N VAL A 286 -12.62 -39.66 4.78
CA VAL A 286 -13.71 -38.71 5.00
C VAL A 286 -14.65 -39.17 6.10
N LYS A 287 -15.00 -40.47 6.13
CA LYS A 287 -15.83 -41.06 7.20
C LYS A 287 -15.11 -41.02 8.56
N GLN A 288 -13.82 -41.36 8.59
CA GLN A 288 -13.02 -41.31 9.83
C GLN A 288 -13.00 -39.88 10.40
N ILE A 289 -12.72 -38.86 9.58
CA ILE A 289 -12.72 -37.46 9.97
C ILE A 289 -14.12 -37.04 10.47
N HIS A 290 -15.16 -37.35 9.71
CA HIS A 290 -16.55 -37.04 10.07
C HIS A 290 -16.96 -37.60 11.44
N ASN A 291 -16.68 -38.88 11.68
CA ASN A 291 -16.99 -39.55 12.93
C ASN A 291 -16.18 -39.01 14.11
N GLY A 292 -14.89 -38.71 13.91
CA GLY A 292 -14.05 -38.13 14.94
C GLY A 292 -14.48 -36.72 15.38
N LEU A 293 -15.03 -35.94 14.47
CA LEU A 293 -15.51 -34.57 14.77
C LEU A 293 -16.90 -34.54 15.41
N ASN A 294 -17.71 -35.59 15.23
CA ASN A 294 -19.06 -35.73 15.82
C ASN A 294 -19.97 -34.50 15.65
N LYS A 295 -19.76 -33.71 14.61
CA LYS A 295 -20.46 -32.43 14.35
C LYS A 295 -20.46 -31.44 15.53
N LYS A 296 -19.52 -31.58 16.45
CA LYS A 296 -19.37 -30.69 17.60
C LYS A 296 -18.64 -29.46 17.19
N ASP A 297 -19.18 -28.29 17.42
CA ASP A 297 -18.55 -27.00 17.06
C ASP A 297 -17.22 -26.81 17.79
N GLY A 298 -16.18 -26.48 17.07
CA GLY A 298 -14.80 -26.37 17.59
C GLY A 298 -14.07 -27.70 17.80
N ALA A 299 -14.69 -28.85 17.47
CA ALA A 299 -13.98 -30.14 17.50
C ALA A 299 -12.85 -30.17 16.48
N ILE A 300 -11.74 -30.81 16.86
CA ILE A 300 -10.53 -30.95 16.03
C ILE A 300 -10.13 -32.43 15.99
N VAL A 301 -9.77 -32.90 14.81
CA VAL A 301 -9.21 -34.23 14.57
C VAL A 301 -7.90 -34.10 13.83
N ARG A 302 -6.88 -34.87 14.23
CA ARG A 302 -5.59 -35.01 13.54
C ARG A 302 -5.43 -36.43 13.04
N THR A 303 -5.04 -36.62 11.82
CA THR A 303 -4.85 -37.93 11.20
C THR A 303 -3.66 -37.85 10.21
N GLN A 304 -3.06 -39.00 9.94
CA GLN A 304 -2.00 -39.09 8.94
C GLN A 304 -2.56 -38.99 7.52
N SER A 305 -1.87 -38.31 6.65
CA SER A 305 -2.12 -38.27 5.22
C SER A 305 -0.86 -38.56 4.43
N ILE A 306 -0.98 -38.78 3.10
CA ILE A 306 0.17 -39.02 2.21
C ILE A 306 1.18 -37.86 2.25
N HIS A 307 0.68 -36.65 2.50
CA HIS A 307 1.49 -35.42 2.46
C HIS A 307 1.87 -34.87 3.84
N GLY A 308 1.76 -35.64 4.90
CA GLY A 308 2.02 -35.21 6.27
C GLY A 308 0.77 -35.39 7.13
N GLU A 309 0.63 -34.56 8.15
CA GLU A 309 -0.48 -34.64 9.07
C GLU A 309 -1.64 -33.75 8.62
N LEU A 310 -2.84 -34.30 8.63
CA LEU A 310 -4.07 -33.64 8.26
C LEU A 310 -4.85 -33.27 9.53
N ILE A 311 -5.00 -31.99 9.77
CA ILE A 311 -5.81 -31.44 10.86
C ILE A 311 -7.14 -30.98 10.28
N CYS A 312 -8.24 -31.35 10.91
CA CYS A 312 -9.58 -30.94 10.48
C CYS A 312 -10.36 -30.35 11.66
N ASP A 313 -11.03 -29.24 11.41
CA ASP A 313 -11.94 -28.58 12.36
C ASP A 313 -13.37 -28.56 11.84
N TYR A 314 -14.33 -28.56 12.76
CA TYR A 314 -15.73 -28.41 12.44
C TYR A 314 -16.28 -27.07 12.93
N SER A 315 -17.16 -26.46 12.13
CA SER A 315 -17.89 -25.24 12.50
C SER A 315 -19.36 -25.33 12.04
N THR A 316 -20.28 -25.16 13.00
CA THR A 316 -21.72 -25.12 12.77
C THR A 316 -22.14 -23.99 11.84
N LYS A 317 -21.46 -22.81 11.93
CA LYS A 317 -21.70 -21.67 11.05
C LYS A 317 -21.31 -22.02 9.59
N ARG A 318 -20.18 -22.68 9.41
CA ARG A 318 -19.70 -23.18 8.10
C ARG A 318 -20.64 -24.23 7.53
N TYR A 319 -21.10 -25.17 8.38
CA TYR A 319 -22.05 -26.19 7.99
C TYR A 319 -23.33 -25.60 7.40
N LYS A 320 -23.99 -24.65 8.09
CA LYS A 320 -25.24 -24.02 7.63
C LYS A 320 -25.06 -23.35 6.25
N LYS A 321 -23.97 -22.63 6.05
CA LYS A 321 -23.64 -21.98 4.76
C LYS A 321 -23.43 -23.02 3.67
N GLN A 322 -22.57 -24.01 3.92
CA GLN A 322 -22.23 -25.03 2.93
C GLN A 322 -23.40 -25.93 2.57
N LEU A 323 -24.31 -26.19 3.52
CA LEU A 323 -25.54 -26.95 3.26
C LEU A 323 -26.47 -26.21 2.28
N SER A 324 -26.64 -24.90 2.47
CA SER A 324 -27.43 -24.09 1.54
C SER A 324 -26.82 -24.09 0.14
N ASP A 325 -25.48 -23.94 0.04
CA ASP A 325 -24.78 -23.93 -1.25
C ASP A 325 -24.80 -25.33 -1.92
N LEU A 326 -24.70 -26.42 -1.14
CA LEU A 326 -24.79 -27.78 -1.62
C LEU A 326 -26.19 -28.05 -2.21
N ASN A 327 -27.26 -27.68 -1.50
CA ASN A 327 -28.64 -27.88 -1.96
C ASN A 327 -28.89 -27.14 -3.28
N LYS A 328 -28.39 -25.90 -3.43
CA LYS A 328 -28.48 -25.15 -4.71
C LYS A 328 -27.76 -25.90 -5.86
N GLN A 329 -26.58 -26.49 -5.57
CA GLN A 329 -25.84 -27.24 -6.55
C GLN A 329 -26.52 -28.58 -6.93
N ILE A 330 -27.16 -29.25 -5.97
CA ILE A 330 -27.93 -30.47 -6.20
C ILE A 330 -29.16 -30.17 -7.06
N ASN A 331 -29.98 -29.17 -6.69
CA ASN A 331 -31.15 -28.77 -7.47
C ASN A 331 -30.77 -28.43 -8.93
N LYS A 332 -29.66 -27.71 -9.12
CA LYS A 332 -29.15 -27.42 -10.45
C LYS A 332 -28.73 -28.68 -11.20
N ALA A 333 -28.11 -29.64 -10.52
CA ALA A 333 -27.73 -30.92 -11.14
C ALA A 333 -28.97 -31.74 -11.53
N GLU A 334 -30.02 -31.76 -10.69
CA GLU A 334 -31.32 -32.40 -10.98
C GLU A 334 -31.97 -31.81 -12.21
N GLU A 335 -32.00 -30.48 -12.34
CA GLU A 335 -32.53 -29.81 -13.54
C GLU A 335 -31.76 -30.22 -14.82
N TYR A 336 -30.42 -30.36 -14.76
CA TYR A 336 -29.64 -30.81 -15.90
C TYR A 336 -29.92 -32.27 -16.28
N VAL A 337 -30.08 -33.12 -15.28
CA VAL A 337 -30.45 -34.51 -15.51
C VAL A 337 -31.83 -34.63 -16.14
N LEU A 338 -32.80 -33.85 -15.62
CA LEU A 338 -34.18 -33.83 -16.15
C LEU A 338 -34.24 -33.35 -17.61
N LYS A 339 -33.46 -32.30 -17.93
CA LYS A 339 -33.45 -31.70 -19.27
C LYS A 339 -32.52 -32.43 -20.25
N GLN A 340 -31.72 -33.41 -19.81
CA GLN A 340 -30.69 -34.10 -20.59
C GLN A 340 -29.79 -33.13 -21.40
N GLU A 341 -29.50 -31.96 -20.84
CA GLU A 341 -28.67 -30.93 -21.51
C GLU A 341 -27.24 -31.40 -21.66
N SER A 342 -26.89 -31.93 -22.81
CA SER A 342 -25.50 -32.30 -23.15
C SER A 342 -24.69 -31.05 -23.46
N GLY A 343 -23.53 -30.91 -22.80
CA GLY A 343 -22.55 -29.82 -23.10
C GLY A 343 -22.17 -28.95 -21.94
N LYS A 344 -22.96 -28.83 -20.87
CA LYS A 344 -22.61 -28.08 -19.66
C LYS A 344 -22.12 -29.05 -18.56
N LYS A 345 -20.99 -28.75 -17.92
CA LYS A 345 -20.47 -29.52 -16.79
C LYS A 345 -21.19 -29.07 -15.49
N ALA A 346 -21.96 -29.95 -14.89
CA ALA A 346 -22.50 -29.76 -13.54
C ALA A 346 -21.79 -30.68 -12.54
N LYS A 347 -21.46 -30.19 -11.33
CA LYS A 347 -20.59 -30.86 -10.36
C LYS A 347 -21.05 -32.24 -9.93
N PHE A 348 -22.36 -32.48 -9.84
CA PHE A 348 -22.95 -33.71 -9.34
C PHE A 348 -23.64 -34.53 -10.43
N VAL A 349 -23.31 -34.28 -11.69
CA VAL A 349 -23.84 -35.03 -12.82
C VAL A 349 -22.76 -36.00 -13.35
N LYS A 350 -23.14 -37.26 -13.46
CA LYS A 350 -22.33 -38.34 -14.07
C LYS A 350 -22.87 -38.65 -15.45
N LYS A 351 -21.99 -38.77 -16.43
CA LYS A 351 -22.31 -39.16 -17.79
C LYS A 351 -22.13 -40.67 -17.91
N LEU A 352 -23.22 -41.41 -18.20
CA LEU A 352 -23.18 -42.85 -18.40
C LEU A 352 -22.96 -43.22 -19.85
N SER A 353 -23.56 -42.47 -20.80
CA SER A 353 -23.36 -42.64 -22.24
C SER A 353 -23.44 -41.28 -22.93
N LYS A 354 -23.37 -41.26 -24.32
CA LYS A 354 -23.44 -39.99 -25.06
C LYS A 354 -24.65 -39.13 -24.68
N ASP A 355 -25.79 -39.74 -24.35
CA ASP A 355 -27.07 -39.05 -24.16
C ASP A 355 -27.73 -39.31 -22.80
N VAL A 356 -27.08 -40.00 -21.86
CA VAL A 356 -27.65 -40.32 -20.56
C VAL A 356 -26.85 -39.65 -19.44
N LEU A 357 -27.52 -38.75 -18.74
CA LEU A 357 -26.98 -38.06 -17.55
C LEU A 357 -27.67 -38.58 -16.32
N GLU A 358 -26.91 -38.87 -15.28
CA GLU A 358 -27.41 -39.26 -13.94
C GLU A 358 -26.78 -38.43 -12.84
N LEU A 359 -27.52 -38.37 -11.70
CA LEU A 359 -26.96 -37.78 -10.48
C LEU A 359 -25.88 -38.68 -9.86
N ASN A 360 -24.74 -38.11 -9.58
CA ASN A 360 -23.67 -38.80 -8.85
C ASN A 360 -23.96 -38.81 -7.35
N LYS A 361 -24.87 -39.74 -6.92
CA LYS A 361 -25.32 -39.88 -5.51
C LYS A 361 -24.13 -40.13 -4.56
N ALA A 362 -23.14 -40.94 -4.97
CA ALA A 362 -21.95 -41.22 -4.16
C ALA A 362 -21.15 -39.96 -3.87
N LEU A 363 -20.99 -39.09 -4.86
CA LEU A 363 -20.30 -37.81 -4.71
C LEU A 363 -21.09 -36.83 -3.82
N ILE A 364 -22.43 -36.83 -3.94
CA ILE A 364 -23.30 -36.01 -3.10
C ILE A 364 -23.17 -36.46 -1.62
N GLU A 365 -23.23 -37.75 -1.35
CA GLU A 365 -23.09 -38.28 0.01
C GLU A 365 -21.71 -37.96 0.60
N LYS A 366 -20.64 -38.09 -0.19
CA LYS A 366 -19.30 -37.69 0.23
C LYS A 366 -19.25 -36.20 0.60
N HIS A 367 -19.87 -35.33 -0.18
CA HIS A 367 -19.94 -33.90 0.12
C HIS A 367 -20.78 -33.57 1.35
N LYS A 368 -21.86 -34.34 1.62
CA LYS A 368 -22.66 -34.20 2.85
C LYS A 368 -21.84 -34.49 4.10
N LEU A 369 -20.98 -35.53 4.05
CA LEU A 369 -20.08 -35.87 5.16
C LEU A 369 -19.05 -34.73 5.44
N LEU A 370 -18.68 -33.96 4.43
CA LEU A 370 -17.71 -32.88 4.56
C LEU A 370 -18.31 -31.53 5.00
N LEU A 371 -19.64 -31.44 5.14
CA LEU A 371 -20.27 -30.16 5.52
C LEU A 371 -19.79 -29.70 6.90
N GLY A 372 -19.38 -28.45 6.97
CA GLY A 372 -18.89 -27.83 8.21
C GLY A 372 -17.41 -28.12 8.50
N ILE A 373 -16.76 -28.98 7.70
CA ILE A 373 -15.38 -29.41 7.94
C ILE A 373 -14.43 -28.58 7.08
N LYS A 374 -13.32 -28.15 7.64
CA LYS A 374 -12.16 -27.56 6.94
C LYS A 374 -10.91 -28.33 7.35
N GLY A 375 -10.05 -28.59 6.38
CA GLY A 375 -8.83 -29.35 6.59
C GLY A 375 -7.59 -28.50 6.33
N TYR A 376 -6.52 -28.83 7.04
CA TYR A 376 -5.20 -28.23 6.96
C TYR A 376 -4.16 -29.34 6.93
N CYS A 377 -3.19 -29.23 6.07
CA CYS A 377 -2.08 -30.17 5.95
C CYS A 377 -0.78 -29.52 6.39
N THR A 378 0.04 -30.24 7.16
CA THR A 378 1.36 -29.78 7.61
C THR A 378 2.34 -30.95 7.71
N ASP A 379 3.62 -30.68 7.56
CA ASP A 379 4.72 -31.62 7.83
C ASP A 379 5.24 -31.52 9.26
N ILE A 380 4.69 -30.59 10.06
CA ILE A 380 5.15 -30.32 11.43
C ILE A 380 4.42 -31.24 12.41
N PRO A 381 5.14 -32.02 13.23
CA PRO A 381 4.49 -32.91 14.20
C PRO A 381 3.79 -32.13 15.33
N GLU A 382 2.78 -32.76 15.94
CA GLU A 382 1.99 -32.16 17.03
C GLU A 382 2.83 -31.73 18.23
N SER A 383 3.95 -32.44 18.48
CA SER A 383 4.90 -32.09 19.55
C SER A 383 5.58 -30.73 19.37
N GLN A 384 5.66 -30.23 18.13
CA GLN A 384 6.28 -28.95 17.81
C GLN A 384 5.24 -27.83 17.55
N LEU A 385 4.07 -28.19 17.01
CA LEU A 385 3.00 -27.23 16.69
C LEU A 385 1.64 -27.84 16.97
N SER A 386 0.92 -27.26 17.93
CA SER A 386 -0.40 -27.75 18.33
C SER A 386 -1.43 -27.64 17.20
N ASN A 387 -2.47 -28.45 17.26
CA ASN A 387 -3.58 -28.42 16.29
C ASN A 387 -4.23 -27.03 16.21
N GLN A 388 -4.41 -26.40 17.37
CA GLN A 388 -4.99 -25.05 17.45
C GLN A 388 -4.08 -24.00 16.79
N ASP A 389 -2.76 -24.11 16.98
CA ASP A 389 -1.82 -23.19 16.36
C ASP A 389 -1.81 -23.33 14.83
N VAL A 390 -1.87 -24.55 14.28
CA VAL A 390 -1.98 -24.76 12.85
C VAL A 390 -3.22 -24.04 12.29
N ILE A 391 -4.37 -24.20 12.94
CA ILE A 391 -5.63 -23.57 12.52
C ILE A 391 -5.52 -22.05 12.58
N VAL A 392 -5.03 -21.50 13.69
CA VAL A 392 -4.85 -20.04 13.87
C VAL A 392 -3.89 -19.47 12.84
N ARG A 393 -2.76 -20.13 12.60
CA ARG A 393 -1.77 -19.70 11.61
C ARG A 393 -2.34 -19.68 10.19
N TYR A 394 -3.07 -20.74 9.83
CA TYR A 394 -3.74 -20.77 8.53
C TYR A 394 -4.82 -19.68 8.41
N HIS A 395 -5.57 -19.43 9.44
CA HIS A 395 -6.57 -18.36 9.42
C HIS A 395 -5.95 -16.98 9.19
N ASN A 396 -4.70 -16.78 9.56
CA ASN A 396 -3.99 -15.50 9.30
C ASN A 396 -3.74 -15.22 7.81
N LEU A 397 -3.99 -16.17 6.89
CA LEU A 397 -3.89 -15.92 5.43
C LEU A 397 -4.73 -14.73 4.95
N TRP A 398 -5.83 -14.40 5.63
CA TRP A 398 -6.59 -13.20 5.27
C TRP A 398 -5.75 -11.91 5.30
N ARG A 399 -4.61 -11.90 6.01
CA ARG A 399 -3.71 -10.75 6.11
C ARG A 399 -2.96 -10.48 4.80
N VAL A 400 -2.56 -11.53 4.07
CA VAL A 400 -1.97 -11.34 2.74
C VAL A 400 -3.03 -10.92 1.72
N GLU A 401 -4.26 -11.46 1.83
CA GLU A 401 -5.40 -11.00 1.04
C GLU A 401 -5.71 -9.52 1.32
N GLN A 402 -5.63 -9.08 2.58
CA GLN A 402 -5.77 -7.68 2.96
C GLN A 402 -4.69 -6.81 2.31
N SER A 403 -3.42 -7.24 2.33
CA SER A 403 -2.31 -6.50 1.69
C SER A 403 -2.52 -6.37 0.18
N PHE A 404 -3.05 -7.41 -0.49
CA PHE A 404 -3.45 -7.30 -1.89
C PHE A 404 -4.63 -6.35 -2.10
N ARG A 405 -5.61 -6.35 -1.20
CA ARG A 405 -6.74 -5.41 -1.27
C ARG A 405 -6.24 -3.97 -1.13
N MET A 406 -5.38 -3.67 -0.15
CA MET A 406 -4.74 -2.36 0.01
C MET A 406 -4.01 -1.96 -1.27
N SER A 407 -3.18 -2.84 -1.81
CA SER A 407 -2.47 -2.59 -3.08
C SER A 407 -3.43 -2.31 -4.23
N LYS A 408 -4.49 -3.08 -4.40
CA LYS A 408 -5.46 -2.92 -5.52
C LYS A 408 -6.39 -1.75 -5.36
N SER A 409 -6.90 -1.48 -4.15
CA SER A 409 -7.94 -0.49 -3.87
C SER A 409 -7.32 0.84 -3.45
N ASP A 410 -6.52 0.84 -2.40
CA ASP A 410 -6.02 2.07 -1.79
C ASP A 410 -4.90 2.67 -2.63
N LEU A 411 -3.96 1.83 -3.08
CA LEU A 411 -2.87 2.22 -3.95
C LEU A 411 -3.19 2.16 -5.45
N GLN A 412 -4.36 1.66 -5.85
CA GLN A 412 -4.79 1.54 -7.24
C GLN A 412 -3.70 0.96 -8.17
N THR A 413 -3.07 -0.15 -7.77
CA THR A 413 -2.01 -0.77 -8.56
C THR A 413 -2.52 -1.20 -9.95
N ARG A 414 -3.82 -1.42 -10.10
CA ARG A 414 -4.50 -1.75 -11.36
C ARG A 414 -5.58 -0.72 -11.73
N PRO A 415 -5.93 -0.54 -13.01
CA PRO A 415 -5.29 -1.13 -14.19
C PRO A 415 -3.88 -0.59 -14.42
N ILE A 416 -3.02 -1.42 -15.02
CA ILE A 416 -1.65 -1.02 -15.35
C ILE A 416 -1.63 -0.41 -16.75
N PHE A 417 -1.13 0.83 -16.88
CA PHE A 417 -1.07 1.56 -18.15
C PHE A 417 0.30 1.53 -18.81
N HIS A 418 1.24 0.74 -18.29
CA HIS A 418 2.57 0.57 -18.85
C HIS A 418 2.60 -0.63 -19.81
N TYR A 419 3.36 -0.47 -20.92
CA TYR A 419 3.47 -1.52 -21.93
C TYR A 419 4.84 -2.23 -21.91
N LYS A 420 5.91 -1.53 -21.51
CA LYS A 420 7.24 -2.11 -21.44
C LYS A 420 7.47 -2.82 -20.11
N GLU A 421 8.03 -4.03 -20.12
CA GLU A 421 8.29 -4.84 -18.93
C GLU A 421 9.00 -4.05 -17.82
N ASN A 422 10.11 -3.35 -18.13
CA ASN A 422 10.85 -2.58 -17.13
C ASN A 422 10.00 -1.50 -16.47
N ALA A 423 9.08 -0.87 -17.21
CA ALA A 423 8.16 0.13 -16.68
C ALA A 423 7.06 -0.50 -15.80
N ILE A 424 6.60 -1.71 -16.15
CA ILE A 424 5.68 -2.51 -15.36
C ILE A 424 6.34 -2.90 -14.03
N ARG A 425 7.55 -3.47 -14.08
CA ARG A 425 8.32 -3.85 -12.89
C ARG A 425 8.58 -2.67 -11.95
N SER A 426 8.93 -1.50 -12.51
CA SER A 426 9.13 -0.28 -11.74
C SER A 426 7.82 0.26 -11.15
N HIS A 427 6.69 0.13 -11.87
CA HIS A 427 5.38 0.50 -11.33
C HIS A 427 5.00 -0.36 -10.12
N ILE A 428 5.20 -1.67 -10.22
CA ILE A 428 4.94 -2.58 -9.09
C ILE A 428 5.86 -2.28 -7.91
N LEU A 429 7.14 -1.94 -8.15
CA LEU A 429 8.06 -1.54 -7.09
C LEU A 429 7.59 -0.26 -6.37
N ILE A 430 7.12 0.76 -7.11
CA ILE A 430 6.55 1.97 -6.52
C ILE A 430 5.34 1.61 -5.61
N CYS A 431 4.45 0.74 -6.10
CA CYS A 431 3.30 0.30 -5.32
C CYS A 431 3.71 -0.55 -4.10
N PHE A 432 4.72 -1.41 -4.23
CA PHE A 432 5.25 -2.21 -3.12
C PHE A 432 5.92 -1.32 -2.05
N THR A 433 6.68 -0.31 -2.46
CA THR A 433 7.29 0.68 -1.56
C THR A 433 6.20 1.48 -0.81
N ALA A 434 5.14 1.88 -1.51
CA ALA A 434 3.99 2.51 -0.89
C ALA A 434 3.27 1.57 0.08
N LEU A 435 3.11 0.28 -0.25
CA LEU A 435 2.49 -0.73 0.61
C LEU A 435 3.28 -0.94 1.92
N ILE A 436 4.61 -0.91 1.87
CA ILE A 436 5.47 -0.94 3.08
C ILE A 436 5.12 0.23 4.01
N MET A 437 5.06 1.44 3.46
CA MET A 437 4.75 2.66 4.22
C MET A 437 3.32 2.64 4.77
N GLU A 438 2.35 2.23 3.96
CA GLU A 438 0.94 2.09 4.35
C GLU A 438 0.79 1.11 5.50
N LYS A 439 1.39 -0.08 5.36
CA LYS A 439 1.32 -1.12 6.39
C LYS A 439 2.05 -0.74 7.67
N TYR A 440 3.16 -0.02 7.55
CA TYR A 440 3.84 0.58 8.70
C TYR A 440 2.91 1.52 9.48
N LEU A 441 2.21 2.41 8.79
CA LEU A 441 1.27 3.35 9.41
C LEU A 441 0.07 2.60 10.02
N GLU A 442 -0.53 1.65 9.31
CA GLU A 442 -1.64 0.84 9.81
C GLU A 442 -1.27 0.11 11.11
N LEU A 443 -0.12 -0.57 11.14
CA LEU A 443 0.32 -1.34 12.33
C LEU A 443 0.62 -0.46 13.54
N ASN A 444 1.05 0.79 13.33
CA ASN A 444 1.36 1.71 14.43
C ASN A 444 0.15 2.53 14.91
N THR A 445 -0.90 2.66 14.11
CA THR A 445 -2.03 3.56 14.41
C THR A 445 -3.39 2.87 14.47
N ASN A 446 -3.51 1.67 13.91
CA ASN A 446 -4.77 0.97 13.65
C ASN A 446 -5.76 1.77 12.76
N LEU A 447 -5.26 2.74 11.99
CA LEU A 447 -6.06 3.55 11.07
C LEU A 447 -5.90 3.04 9.63
N SER A 448 -6.98 3.11 8.83
CA SER A 448 -6.88 2.93 7.39
C SER A 448 -6.12 4.07 6.72
N LEU A 449 -5.48 3.82 5.57
CA LEU A 449 -4.79 4.84 4.80
C LEU A 449 -5.70 6.04 4.47
N GLN A 450 -6.96 5.79 4.10
CA GLN A 450 -7.89 6.87 3.80
C GLN A 450 -8.08 7.81 5.00
N LYS A 451 -8.26 7.27 6.20
CA LYS A 451 -8.41 8.08 7.41
C LYS A 451 -7.14 8.86 7.75
N ILE A 452 -5.98 8.24 7.59
CA ILE A 452 -4.68 8.93 7.77
C ILE A 452 -4.55 10.06 6.76
N LYS A 453 -4.84 9.78 5.49
CA LYS A 453 -4.78 10.78 4.41
C LYS A 453 -5.71 11.97 4.71
N ASP A 454 -6.96 11.71 5.11
CA ASP A 454 -7.91 12.78 5.42
C ASP A 454 -7.40 13.67 6.56
N LEU A 455 -6.79 13.08 7.60
CA LEU A 455 -6.22 13.82 8.70
C LEU A 455 -5.04 14.70 8.28
N ILE A 456 -4.04 14.13 7.58
CA ILE A 456 -2.82 14.87 7.22
C ILE A 456 -3.03 15.84 6.06
N TRP A 457 -4.00 15.57 5.17
CA TRP A 457 -4.28 16.43 4.02
C TRP A 457 -5.04 17.70 4.39
N ASN A 458 -5.82 17.68 5.46
CA ASN A 458 -6.54 18.84 5.97
C ASN A 458 -5.61 19.89 6.60
N VAL A 459 -4.36 19.56 6.87
CA VAL A 459 -3.36 20.53 7.33
C VAL A 459 -2.75 21.23 6.11
N THR A 460 -3.21 22.44 5.86
CA THR A 460 -2.78 23.28 4.75
C THR A 460 -1.88 24.42 5.22
N GLU A 461 -1.03 24.88 4.33
CA GLU A 461 -0.24 26.10 4.46
C GLU A 461 -0.70 27.08 3.40
N THR A 462 -1.34 28.18 3.83
CA THR A 462 -1.83 29.23 2.95
C THR A 462 -0.78 30.32 2.84
N HIS A 463 -0.35 30.60 1.64
CA HIS A 463 0.63 31.64 1.32
C HIS A 463 -0.11 32.91 0.91
N ILE A 464 0.02 33.95 1.72
CA ILE A 464 -0.60 35.25 1.48
C ILE A 464 0.50 36.26 1.15
N GLN A 465 0.39 36.93 0.01
CA GLN A 465 1.29 37.97 -0.39
C GLN A 465 0.69 39.36 -0.11
N ASP A 466 1.43 40.20 0.56
CA ASP A 466 1.14 41.63 0.60
C ASP A 466 1.44 42.25 -0.77
N THR A 467 0.43 42.75 -1.45
CA THR A 467 0.56 43.31 -2.80
C THR A 467 1.40 44.59 -2.84
N ILE A 468 1.59 45.27 -1.71
CA ILE A 468 2.38 46.51 -1.58
C ILE A 468 3.86 46.16 -1.40
N THR A 469 4.15 45.33 -0.40
CA THR A 469 5.55 45.03 -0.02
C THR A 469 6.11 43.80 -0.73
N LYS A 470 5.26 43.00 -1.37
CA LYS A 470 5.60 41.71 -1.99
C LYS A 470 6.11 40.65 -1.01
N GLU A 471 5.99 40.90 0.29
CA GLU A 471 6.30 39.90 1.31
C GLU A 471 5.26 38.79 1.28
N VAL A 472 5.69 37.56 1.56
CA VAL A 472 4.84 36.39 1.62
C VAL A 472 4.75 35.91 3.08
N PHE A 473 3.54 35.79 3.57
CA PHE A 473 3.21 35.24 4.89
C PHE A 473 2.61 33.86 4.73
N VAL A 474 3.01 32.92 5.59
CA VAL A 474 2.52 31.55 5.55
C VAL A 474 1.68 31.29 6.80
N PHE A 475 0.43 30.92 6.60
CA PHE A 475 -0.51 30.56 7.66
C PHE A 475 -0.75 29.06 7.60
N SER A 476 -0.48 28.37 8.70
CA SER A 476 -0.73 26.93 8.81
C SER A 476 -2.08 26.66 9.49
N SER A 477 -2.79 25.67 9.02
CA SER A 477 -4.00 25.17 9.69
C SER A 477 -3.68 24.64 11.10
N PRO A 478 -4.59 24.77 12.07
CA PRO A 478 -4.39 24.22 13.40
C PRO A 478 -4.30 22.68 13.36
N LEU A 479 -3.49 22.12 14.26
CA LEU A 479 -3.21 20.67 14.33
C LEU A 479 -4.12 19.91 15.32
N ASN A 480 -5.18 20.55 15.85
CA ASN A 480 -6.02 20.00 16.91
C ASN A 480 -6.57 18.60 16.58
N LEU A 481 -7.11 18.41 15.37
CA LEU A 481 -7.64 17.10 14.93
C LEU A 481 -6.56 16.00 14.87
N LEU A 482 -5.31 16.38 14.62
CA LEU A 482 -4.19 15.45 14.61
C LEU A 482 -3.74 15.07 16.02
N ILE A 483 -3.72 16.04 16.93
CA ILE A 483 -3.31 15.86 18.33
C ILE A 483 -4.30 14.94 19.06
N GLU A 484 -5.58 15.01 18.74
CA GLU A 484 -6.64 14.16 19.30
C GLU A 484 -6.77 12.81 18.61
N SER A 485 -6.01 12.56 17.54
CA SER A 485 -6.07 11.32 16.75
C SER A 485 -5.03 10.30 17.22
N PRO A 486 -5.16 9.01 16.84
CA PRO A 486 -4.11 8.01 17.04
C PRO A 486 -2.76 8.35 16.39
N LEU A 487 -2.69 9.38 15.51
CA LEU A 487 -1.45 9.87 14.93
C LEU A 487 -0.61 10.68 15.92
N ALA A 488 -1.20 11.18 17.01
CA ALA A 488 -0.52 12.07 17.98
C ALA A 488 0.82 11.51 18.49
N LYS A 489 0.86 10.21 18.77
CA LYS A 489 2.09 9.53 19.19
C LYS A 489 3.19 9.63 18.13
N LEU A 490 2.87 9.29 16.88
CA LEU A 490 3.83 9.36 15.77
C LEU A 490 4.30 10.80 15.52
N LEU A 491 3.39 11.76 15.60
CA LEU A 491 3.70 13.18 15.41
C LEU A 491 4.68 13.69 16.48
N LYS A 492 4.51 13.25 17.72
CA LYS A 492 5.42 13.56 18.82
C LYS A 492 6.78 12.91 18.61
N ASP A 493 6.80 11.61 18.32
CA ASP A 493 8.03 10.84 18.10
C ASP A 493 8.84 11.35 16.89
N TRP A 494 8.18 11.98 15.92
CA TRP A 494 8.80 12.51 14.71
C TRP A 494 9.07 14.01 14.76
N ASN A 495 8.82 14.66 15.89
CA ASN A 495 8.96 16.12 16.07
C ASN A 495 8.19 16.95 15.03
N LEU A 496 6.97 16.50 14.68
CA LEU A 496 6.10 17.18 13.73
C LEU A 496 5.07 18.10 14.39
N LEU A 497 4.96 18.07 15.71
CA LEU A 497 4.15 19.01 16.49
C LEU A 497 5.00 20.24 16.81
N PRO A 498 4.44 21.48 16.74
CA PRO A 498 5.08 22.65 17.30
C PRO A 498 5.20 22.47 18.83
N TYR A 499 6.28 22.97 19.40
CA TYR A 499 6.50 23.03 20.86
C TYR A 499 5.47 23.90 21.54
#